data_7f962cf301cd091d361919ebf27874b2
#
_entry.id   7f962cf301cd091d361919ebf27874b2
#
_cell.length_a   1.000
_cell.length_b   1.000
_cell.length_c   1.000
_cell.angle_alpha   90.00
_cell.angle_beta   90.00
_cell.angle_gamma   90.00
#
_symmetry.space_group_name_H-M   'P 1'
#
loop_
_entity.id
_entity.type
_entity.pdbx_description
1 polymer ?
#
loop_
_entity_poly.entity_id
_entity_poly.type
_entity_poly.pdbx_seq_one_letter_code
_entity_poly.pdbx_strand_id
1 'polypeptide(L)'
;MTDDFFRCRLDQMIDNSHPLAVLASRLPWEKMEAGVAPQFAHQARPLQQSEEAPDLLGSVVKISGGNTSNAGRPRLAMRLMIALTLLKNSFDLSDEELVQRFAENVYWQHFAGFEYFEPRPPCDATQIGRFRATLGEAGLEELFSATVHTAVDVGAINKNEFKRVIVDTTVQEKAIAHPVDSRLLEIARRKVVAAAKRCGIALKQTFAGVGKTLQRQAGGYAHAKQFKRLRRVVKRQRTILGILIREARRKMASTTDNALAFNALNTWLERAERVRTQQRKDKNKLYALHAPEVECIGKGKARKPYEFGVKVSVAVTHKQGLLVGARSFTGNPYDGHILSAQMEQSTILASKTST
;
A
#
# COMPACT_ATOMS: atom_id res chain seq x y z
N MET A 1 -3.11 -8.14 37.58
CA MET A 1 -4.51 -8.51 37.32
C MET A 1 -5.34 -7.40 37.94
N THR A 2 -5.89 -6.52 37.11
CA THR A 2 -6.87 -5.53 37.58
C THR A 2 -8.21 -6.24 37.66
N ASP A 3 -8.87 -6.18 38.83
CA ASP A 3 -10.18 -6.80 39.07
C ASP A 3 -11.20 -6.34 38.02
N ASP A 4 -11.53 -7.20 37.08
CA ASP A 4 -12.53 -6.90 36.00
C ASP A 4 -13.95 -6.74 36.56
N PHE A 5 -14.18 -7.14 37.83
CA PHE A 5 -15.46 -6.99 38.52
C PHE A 5 -15.94 -5.54 38.71
N PHE A 6 -15.05 -4.56 38.64
CA PHE A 6 -15.39 -3.14 38.80
C PHE A 6 -15.27 -2.30 37.52
N ARG A 7 -14.99 -2.94 36.37
CA ARG A 7 -14.92 -2.25 35.09
C ARG A 7 -16.30 -2.18 34.43
N CYS A 8 -16.72 -0.99 34.05
CA CYS A 8 -17.94 -0.82 33.25
C CYS A 8 -17.72 -1.36 31.85
N ARG A 9 -18.66 -2.15 31.33
CA ARG A 9 -18.61 -2.68 29.97
C ARG A 9 -18.91 -1.56 28.97
N LEU A 10 -18.27 -1.63 27.79
CA LEU A 10 -18.46 -0.63 26.75
C LEU A 10 -19.91 -0.55 26.25
N ASP A 11 -20.63 -1.67 26.17
CA ASP A 11 -22.04 -1.72 25.78
C ASP A 11 -22.97 -0.93 26.73
N GLN A 12 -22.56 -0.74 27.99
CA GLN A 12 -23.27 0.08 28.97
C GLN A 12 -22.86 1.56 28.95
N MET A 13 -21.72 1.87 28.32
CA MET A 13 -21.15 3.23 28.26
C MET A 13 -21.57 4.00 27.00
N ILE A 14 -22.10 3.31 25.98
CA ILE A 14 -22.38 3.88 24.67
C ILE A 14 -23.88 3.97 24.41
N ASP A 15 -24.24 4.87 23.51
CA ASP A 15 -25.59 4.89 22.91
C ASP A 15 -25.65 3.86 21.77
N ASN A 16 -26.48 2.84 21.92
CA ASN A 16 -26.67 1.77 20.93
C ASN A 16 -27.34 2.26 19.63
N SER A 17 -27.93 3.46 19.61
CA SER A 17 -28.43 4.10 18.39
C SER A 17 -27.35 4.79 17.58
N HIS A 18 -26.15 4.96 18.13
CA HIS A 18 -25.01 5.59 17.44
C HIS A 18 -24.64 4.78 16.17
N PRO A 19 -24.38 5.43 15.01
CA PRO A 19 -24.12 4.74 13.74
C PRO A 19 -23.05 3.65 13.82
N LEU A 20 -21.95 3.86 14.55
CA LEU A 20 -20.90 2.86 14.72
C LEU A 20 -21.36 1.67 15.57
N ALA A 21 -22.21 1.88 16.59
CA ALA A 21 -22.75 0.79 17.39
C ALA A 21 -23.70 -0.08 16.54
N VAL A 22 -24.57 0.55 15.75
CA VAL A 22 -25.44 -0.12 14.79
C VAL A 22 -24.63 -0.91 13.76
N LEU A 23 -23.59 -0.30 13.16
CA LEU A 23 -22.70 -1.00 12.22
C LEU A 23 -21.96 -2.15 12.88
N ALA A 24 -21.49 -2.00 14.12
CA ALA A 24 -20.81 -3.07 14.86
C ALA A 24 -21.68 -4.34 14.98
N SER A 25 -23.00 -4.17 15.15
CA SER A 25 -23.97 -5.28 15.26
C SER A 25 -24.41 -5.85 13.90
N ARG A 26 -24.27 -5.10 12.80
CA ARG A 26 -24.77 -5.49 11.47
C ARG A 26 -23.69 -6.07 10.57
N LEU A 27 -22.43 -5.67 10.76
CA LEU A 27 -21.31 -6.19 9.98
C LEU A 27 -21.10 -7.69 10.25
N PRO A 28 -20.93 -8.51 9.22
CA PRO A 28 -20.73 -9.95 9.35
C PRO A 28 -19.24 -10.25 9.69
N TRP A 29 -18.81 -9.91 10.91
CA TRP A 29 -17.42 -9.98 11.33
C TRP A 29 -16.76 -11.33 11.06
N GLU A 30 -17.46 -12.43 11.39
CA GLU A 30 -16.95 -13.79 11.19
C GLU A 30 -16.67 -14.08 9.71
N LYS A 31 -17.59 -13.66 8.81
CA LYS A 31 -17.40 -13.80 7.35
C LYS A 31 -16.25 -12.94 6.86
N MET A 32 -16.12 -11.70 7.36
CA MET A 32 -15.02 -10.81 7.02
C MET A 32 -13.67 -11.37 7.46
N GLU A 33 -13.58 -11.89 8.69
CA GLU A 33 -12.39 -12.53 9.22
C GLU A 33 -12.01 -13.78 8.41
N ALA A 34 -12.98 -14.65 8.13
CA ALA A 34 -12.78 -15.84 7.32
C ALA A 34 -12.34 -15.52 5.89
N GLY A 35 -12.94 -14.48 5.27
CA GLY A 35 -12.60 -14.06 3.91
C GLY A 35 -11.17 -13.52 3.77
N VAL A 36 -10.65 -12.84 4.79
CA VAL A 36 -9.28 -12.32 4.77
C VAL A 36 -8.23 -13.28 5.33
N ALA A 37 -8.64 -14.29 6.10
CA ALA A 37 -7.73 -15.25 6.74
C ALA A 37 -6.71 -15.91 5.78
N PRO A 38 -7.06 -16.28 4.53
CA PRO A 38 -6.12 -16.88 3.59
C PRO A 38 -4.89 -16.03 3.30
N GLN A 39 -5.01 -14.70 3.25
CA GLN A 39 -3.89 -13.78 3.01
C GLN A 39 -2.90 -13.76 4.18
N PHE A 40 -3.35 -14.17 5.36
CA PHE A 40 -2.57 -14.23 6.60
C PHE A 40 -2.14 -15.65 6.99
N ALA A 41 -2.44 -16.67 6.17
CA ALA A 41 -1.97 -18.02 6.40
C ALA A 41 -0.43 -18.05 6.49
N HIS A 42 0.11 -18.73 7.49
CA HIS A 42 1.55 -18.91 7.63
C HIS A 42 2.06 -19.74 6.45
N GLN A 43 2.85 -19.14 5.57
CA GLN A 43 3.76 -19.92 4.76
C GLN A 43 4.81 -20.50 5.72
N ALA A 44 4.74 -21.80 5.98
CA ALA A 44 5.79 -22.50 6.70
C ALA A 44 7.10 -22.18 5.97
N ARG A 45 8.08 -21.63 6.68
CA ARG A 45 9.44 -21.53 6.14
C ARG A 45 9.85 -22.94 5.78
N PRO A 46 10.32 -23.20 4.52
CA PRO A 46 10.92 -24.49 4.22
C PRO A 46 12.02 -24.72 5.26
N LEU A 47 11.94 -25.88 5.92
CA LEU A 47 12.99 -26.34 6.82
C LEU A 47 14.30 -26.22 6.07
N GLN A 48 15.21 -25.36 6.50
CA GLN A 48 16.60 -25.54 6.16
C GLN A 48 16.93 -26.95 6.64
N GLN A 49 17.27 -27.84 5.70
CA GLN A 49 17.83 -29.13 6.02
C GLN A 49 19.01 -28.83 6.96
N SER A 50 18.88 -29.22 8.21
CA SER A 50 19.97 -29.16 9.16
C SER A 50 21.07 -30.03 8.58
N GLU A 51 22.19 -29.41 8.19
CA GLU A 51 23.42 -30.14 7.90
C GLU A 51 23.71 -31.00 9.14
N GLU A 52 23.94 -32.29 8.90
CA GLU A 52 24.35 -33.23 9.93
C GLU A 52 25.67 -32.75 10.50
N ALA A 53 25.64 -32.09 11.64
CA ALA A 53 26.86 -31.79 12.39
C ALA A 53 27.24 -33.05 13.19
N PRO A 54 28.41 -33.64 12.96
CA PRO A 54 28.86 -34.76 13.77
C PRO A 54 29.13 -34.26 15.19
N ASP A 55 28.52 -34.94 16.19
CA ASP A 55 28.82 -34.71 17.58
C ASP A 55 30.27 -35.15 17.88
N LEU A 56 30.92 -34.50 18.84
CA LEU A 56 32.31 -34.73 19.24
C LEU A 56 32.58 -36.17 19.72
N LEU A 57 31.55 -36.99 19.90
CA LEU A 57 31.59 -38.39 20.38
C LEU A 57 31.04 -39.40 19.34
N GLY A 58 30.84 -39.02 18.11
CA GLY A 58 30.60 -39.97 17.01
C GLY A 58 29.20 -40.60 16.91
N SER A 59 28.24 -40.17 17.72
CA SER A 59 26.83 -40.60 17.57
C SER A 59 26.03 -39.56 16.81
N VAL A 60 25.43 -39.96 15.69
CA VAL A 60 24.49 -39.09 14.93
C VAL A 60 23.20 -38.97 15.71
N VAL A 61 23.06 -37.90 16.48
CA VAL A 61 21.79 -37.52 17.09
C VAL A 61 20.92 -36.85 16.03
N LYS A 62 19.91 -37.55 15.53
CA LYS A 62 18.84 -36.93 14.74
C LYS A 62 18.07 -36.03 15.67
N ILE A 63 18.32 -34.72 15.57
CA ILE A 63 17.48 -33.70 16.20
C ILE A 63 16.18 -33.65 15.39
N SER A 64 15.27 -34.54 15.74
CA SER A 64 13.88 -34.53 15.27
C SER A 64 13.14 -33.43 16.03
N GLY A 65 13.27 -32.20 15.57
CA GLY A 65 12.67 -31.01 16.19
C GLY A 65 12.08 -30.08 15.17
N GLY A 66 11.31 -30.62 14.26
CA GLY A 66 10.58 -29.85 13.26
C GLY A 66 9.25 -29.28 13.73
N ASN A 67 9.10 -28.87 14.98
CA ASN A 67 7.97 -28.05 15.37
C ASN A 67 8.25 -26.61 14.92
N THR A 68 7.46 -26.13 13.97
CA THR A 68 7.36 -24.70 13.66
C THR A 68 7.20 -23.95 14.98
N SER A 69 8.26 -23.24 15.36
CA SER A 69 8.24 -22.44 16.57
C SER A 69 7.09 -21.43 16.47
N ASN A 70 6.06 -21.60 17.28
CA ASN A 70 5.05 -20.58 17.57
C ASN A 70 5.63 -19.46 18.47
N ALA A 71 6.94 -19.41 18.66
CA ALA A 71 7.65 -18.40 19.40
C ALA A 71 7.58 -17.07 18.61
N GLY A 72 6.80 -16.15 19.09
CA GLY A 72 6.62 -14.83 18.54
C GLY A 72 5.50 -14.09 19.29
N ARG A 73 5.46 -12.76 19.14
CA ARG A 73 4.35 -11.99 19.70
C ARG A 73 3.04 -12.47 19.06
N PRO A 74 1.98 -12.76 19.85
CA PRO A 74 0.68 -13.16 19.34
C PRO A 74 0.19 -12.15 18.27
N ARG A 75 -0.49 -12.66 17.27
CA ARG A 75 -1.11 -11.79 16.24
C ARG A 75 -2.23 -10.98 16.91
N LEU A 76 -2.36 -9.75 16.46
CA LEU A 76 -3.52 -8.94 16.82
C LEU A 76 -4.79 -9.59 16.27
N ALA A 77 -5.89 -9.45 17.02
CA ALA A 77 -7.19 -9.97 16.59
C ALA A 77 -7.55 -9.45 15.18
N MET A 78 -8.02 -10.33 14.32
CA MET A 78 -8.34 -9.97 12.92
C MET A 78 -9.44 -8.92 12.88
N ARG A 79 -10.48 -9.06 13.69
CA ARG A 79 -11.55 -8.08 13.84
C ARG A 79 -11.01 -6.68 14.15
N LEU A 80 -10.06 -6.55 15.07
CA LEU A 80 -9.43 -5.28 15.40
C LEU A 80 -8.76 -4.66 14.15
N MET A 81 -7.99 -5.43 13.41
CA MET A 81 -7.26 -4.93 12.25
C MET A 81 -8.21 -4.53 11.09
N ILE A 82 -9.29 -5.27 10.90
CA ILE A 82 -10.35 -4.93 9.95
C ILE A 82 -11.05 -3.65 10.41
N ALA A 83 -11.45 -3.56 11.67
CA ALA A 83 -12.10 -2.38 12.24
C ALA A 83 -11.23 -1.12 12.10
N LEU A 84 -9.92 -1.21 12.43
CA LEU A 84 -8.97 -0.11 12.22
C LEU A 84 -8.89 0.30 10.75
N THR A 85 -8.92 -0.65 9.81
CA THR A 85 -8.91 -0.35 8.37
C THR A 85 -10.18 0.38 7.95
N LEU A 86 -11.35 -0.05 8.41
CA LEU A 86 -12.63 0.61 8.14
C LEU A 86 -12.69 2.02 8.74
N LEU A 87 -12.32 2.17 10.02
CA LEU A 87 -12.29 3.46 10.71
C LEU A 87 -11.33 4.44 10.04
N LYS A 88 -10.12 3.99 9.68
CA LYS A 88 -9.15 4.81 8.98
C LYS A 88 -9.73 5.45 7.72
N ASN A 89 -10.38 4.64 6.89
CA ASN A 89 -10.93 5.11 5.62
C ASN A 89 -12.22 5.94 5.81
N SER A 90 -13.04 5.61 6.81
CA SER A 90 -14.27 6.37 7.10
C SER A 90 -13.99 7.77 7.64
N PHE A 91 -12.89 7.95 8.37
CA PHE A 91 -12.52 9.23 8.99
C PHE A 91 -11.31 9.91 8.33
N ASP A 92 -10.78 9.36 7.23
CA ASP A 92 -9.63 9.89 6.46
C ASP A 92 -8.42 10.21 7.33
N LEU A 93 -7.99 9.24 8.16
CA LEU A 93 -6.92 9.43 9.15
C LEU A 93 -5.57 8.87 8.68
N SER A 94 -4.48 9.44 9.23
CA SER A 94 -3.16 8.79 9.18
C SER A 94 -3.12 7.54 10.07
N ASP A 95 -2.14 6.66 9.88
CA ASP A 95 -2.00 5.45 10.71
C ASP A 95 -1.68 5.83 12.18
N GLU A 96 -0.88 6.89 12.38
CA GLU A 96 -0.51 7.41 13.69
C GLU A 96 -1.71 8.03 14.42
N GLU A 97 -2.49 8.87 13.72
CA GLU A 97 -3.66 9.53 14.29
C GLU A 97 -4.76 8.52 14.63
N LEU A 98 -4.95 7.51 13.80
CA LEU A 98 -5.92 6.44 14.05
C LEU A 98 -5.66 5.72 15.38
N VAL A 99 -4.42 5.28 15.63
CA VAL A 99 -4.10 4.54 16.88
C VAL A 99 -4.21 5.41 18.13
N GLN A 100 -3.89 6.71 18.02
CA GLN A 100 -4.06 7.66 19.12
C GLN A 100 -5.54 7.88 19.44
N ARG A 101 -6.36 8.22 18.44
CA ARG A 101 -7.80 8.43 18.62
C ARG A 101 -8.54 7.17 19.06
N PHE A 102 -8.09 6.00 18.64
CA PHE A 102 -8.67 4.73 19.08
C PHE A 102 -8.56 4.54 20.58
N ALA A 103 -7.45 4.92 21.20
CA ALA A 103 -7.23 4.82 22.63
C ALA A 103 -8.17 5.72 23.47
N GLU A 104 -8.76 6.74 22.84
CA GLU A 104 -9.62 7.73 23.50
C GLU A 104 -11.11 7.54 23.20
N ASN A 105 -11.46 6.67 22.22
CA ASN A 105 -12.82 6.60 21.68
C ASN A 105 -13.51 5.28 22.01
N VAL A 106 -14.48 5.34 22.92
CA VAL A 106 -15.28 4.19 23.37
C VAL A 106 -16.07 3.52 22.24
N TYR A 107 -16.63 4.30 21.29
CA TYR A 107 -17.38 3.77 20.16
C TYR A 107 -16.48 3.01 19.17
N TRP A 108 -15.24 3.46 18.99
CA TRP A 108 -14.28 2.77 18.11
C TRP A 108 -13.82 1.45 18.71
N GLN A 109 -13.61 1.42 20.03
CA GLN A 109 -13.26 0.20 20.74
C GLN A 109 -14.42 -0.79 20.72
N HIS A 110 -15.66 -0.35 20.99
CA HIS A 110 -16.84 -1.19 20.85
C HIS A 110 -17.00 -1.74 19.43
N PHE A 111 -16.82 -0.90 18.40
CA PHE A 111 -16.84 -1.30 16.98
C PHE A 111 -15.81 -2.41 16.68
N ALA A 112 -14.62 -2.30 17.24
CA ALA A 112 -13.57 -3.30 17.11
C ALA A 112 -13.78 -4.58 17.96
N GLY A 113 -14.83 -4.62 18.78
CA GLY A 113 -15.18 -5.78 19.60
C GLY A 113 -14.51 -5.84 20.96
N PHE A 114 -14.05 -4.72 21.48
CA PHE A 114 -13.57 -4.64 22.86
C PHE A 114 -14.77 -4.70 23.80
N GLU A 115 -14.61 -5.42 24.89
CA GLU A 115 -15.62 -5.55 25.94
C GLU A 115 -15.50 -4.44 26.99
N TYR A 116 -14.26 -4.04 27.28
CA TYR A 116 -13.91 -3.02 28.26
C TYR A 116 -13.07 -1.93 27.60
N PHE A 117 -13.14 -0.72 28.15
CA PHE A 117 -12.35 0.40 27.68
C PHE A 117 -10.85 0.21 28.00
N GLU A 118 -10.01 0.34 26.97
CA GLU A 118 -8.55 0.25 27.07
C GLU A 118 -7.92 1.61 26.67
N PRO A 119 -7.42 2.40 27.65
CA PRO A 119 -6.87 3.74 27.38
C PRO A 119 -5.44 3.68 26.82
N ARG A 120 -5.17 2.73 25.95
CA ARG A 120 -3.86 2.52 25.31
C ARG A 120 -4.03 2.29 23.82
N PRO A 121 -3.05 2.75 22.99
CA PRO A 121 -3.03 2.39 21.58
C PRO A 121 -3.11 0.87 21.38
N PRO A 122 -3.97 0.37 20.49
CA PRO A 122 -4.19 -1.07 20.30
C PRO A 122 -2.96 -1.75 19.67
N CYS A 123 -2.17 -0.98 18.93
CA CYS A 123 -0.97 -1.44 18.24
C CYS A 123 -0.05 -0.27 17.87
N ASP A 124 1.14 -0.59 17.37
CA ASP A 124 1.99 0.38 16.70
C ASP A 124 1.43 0.74 15.31
N ALA A 125 1.49 2.01 14.91
CA ALA A 125 0.97 2.50 13.63
C ALA A 125 1.54 1.73 12.42
N THR A 126 2.79 1.26 12.50
CA THR A 126 3.42 0.45 11.44
C THR A 126 2.73 -0.90 11.22
N GLN A 127 2.02 -1.43 12.21
CA GLN A 127 1.27 -2.69 12.07
C GLN A 127 0.11 -2.53 11.08
N ILE A 128 -0.54 -1.36 11.05
CA ILE A 128 -1.62 -1.05 10.11
C ILE A 128 -1.09 -1.08 8.67
N GLY A 129 0.08 -0.47 8.43
CA GLY A 129 0.74 -0.52 7.14
C GLY A 129 1.12 -1.94 6.70
N ARG A 130 1.63 -2.76 7.64
CA ARG A 130 1.95 -4.19 7.39
C ARG A 130 0.69 -5.00 7.10
N PHE A 131 -0.38 -4.77 7.86
CA PHE A 131 -1.67 -5.43 7.64
C PHE A 131 -2.19 -5.14 6.24
N ARG A 132 -2.25 -3.85 5.82
CA ARG A 132 -2.67 -3.48 4.46
C ARG A 132 -1.81 -4.12 3.36
N ALA A 133 -0.50 -4.16 3.57
CA ALA A 133 0.41 -4.78 2.61
C ALA A 133 0.16 -6.29 2.46
N THR A 134 -0.17 -6.99 3.55
CA THR A 134 -0.49 -8.43 3.54
C THR A 134 -1.89 -8.68 3.01
N LEU A 135 -2.87 -7.84 3.38
CA LEU A 135 -4.26 -7.94 2.93
C LEU A 135 -4.35 -7.88 1.40
N GLY A 136 -3.58 -6.98 0.78
CA GLY A 136 -3.52 -6.84 -0.67
C GLY A 136 -4.85 -6.48 -1.31
N GLU A 137 -4.92 -6.62 -2.64
CA GLU A 137 -6.13 -6.31 -3.42
C GLU A 137 -7.27 -7.30 -3.14
N ALA A 138 -6.95 -8.59 -3.11
CA ALA A 138 -7.93 -9.65 -2.88
C ALA A 138 -8.64 -9.53 -1.53
N GLY A 139 -7.90 -9.29 -0.45
CA GLY A 139 -8.49 -9.09 0.87
C GLY A 139 -9.32 -7.81 0.97
N LEU A 140 -8.91 -6.73 0.30
CA LEU A 140 -9.71 -5.50 0.22
C LEU A 140 -11.02 -5.72 -0.55
N GLU A 141 -11.00 -6.52 -1.62
CA GLU A 141 -12.20 -6.86 -2.39
C GLU A 141 -13.19 -7.68 -1.55
N GLU A 142 -12.71 -8.62 -0.73
CA GLU A 142 -13.56 -9.36 0.21
C GLU A 142 -14.18 -8.45 1.27
N LEU A 143 -13.42 -7.53 1.87
CA LEU A 143 -13.97 -6.55 2.81
C LEU A 143 -15.00 -5.64 2.15
N PHE A 144 -14.74 -5.18 0.93
CA PHE A 144 -15.68 -4.37 0.17
C PHE A 144 -16.96 -5.15 -0.16
N SER A 145 -16.84 -6.39 -0.61
CA SER A 145 -17.98 -7.28 -0.83
C SER A 145 -18.84 -7.41 0.42
N ALA A 146 -18.23 -7.65 1.59
CA ALA A 146 -18.96 -7.76 2.84
C ALA A 146 -19.71 -6.47 3.21
N THR A 147 -19.14 -5.28 2.94
CA THR A 147 -19.83 -4.00 3.19
C THR A 147 -21.02 -3.79 2.26
N VAL A 148 -20.91 -4.18 0.98
CA VAL A 148 -22.03 -4.13 0.02
C VAL A 148 -23.17 -5.07 0.45
N HIS A 149 -22.82 -6.28 0.89
CA HIS A 149 -23.80 -7.24 1.44
C HIS A 149 -24.55 -6.66 2.65
N THR A 150 -23.81 -6.11 3.60
CA THR A 150 -24.40 -5.46 4.78
C THR A 150 -25.36 -4.35 4.37
N ALA A 151 -25.00 -3.53 3.37
CA ALA A 151 -25.87 -2.47 2.87
C ALA A 151 -27.19 -3.00 2.27
N VAL A 152 -27.16 -4.16 1.64
CA VAL A 152 -28.37 -4.86 1.15
C VAL A 152 -29.18 -5.41 2.32
N ASP A 153 -28.54 -6.07 3.29
CA ASP A 153 -29.20 -6.72 4.43
C ASP A 153 -29.89 -5.71 5.35
N VAL A 154 -29.32 -4.52 5.53
CA VAL A 154 -29.95 -3.43 6.29
C VAL A 154 -30.96 -2.62 5.47
N GLY A 155 -31.17 -2.99 4.19
CA GLY A 155 -32.13 -2.31 3.31
C GLY A 155 -31.67 -0.97 2.75
N ALA A 156 -30.38 -0.60 2.93
CA ALA A 156 -29.82 0.61 2.35
C ALA A 156 -29.69 0.55 0.82
N ILE A 157 -29.53 -0.67 0.27
CA ILE A 157 -29.53 -0.95 -1.17
C ILE A 157 -30.62 -1.96 -1.47
N ASN A 158 -31.51 -1.63 -2.40
CA ASN A 158 -32.46 -2.60 -2.94
C ASN A 158 -31.75 -3.43 -4.02
N LYS A 159 -31.92 -4.77 -4.00
CA LYS A 159 -31.33 -5.68 -5.02
C LYS A 159 -31.64 -5.28 -6.47
N ASN A 160 -32.81 -4.68 -6.73
CA ASN A 160 -33.14 -4.19 -8.05
C ASN A 160 -32.29 -3.02 -8.55
N GLU A 161 -31.60 -2.33 -7.66
CA GLU A 161 -30.75 -1.20 -8.04
C GLU A 161 -29.43 -1.63 -8.70
N PHE A 162 -28.99 -2.87 -8.51
CA PHE A 162 -27.89 -3.44 -9.27
C PHE A 162 -28.17 -3.59 -10.76
N LYS A 163 -29.48 -3.59 -11.18
CA LYS A 163 -29.85 -3.62 -12.61
C LYS A 163 -29.47 -2.36 -13.37
N ARG A 164 -29.28 -1.24 -12.66
CA ARG A 164 -28.92 0.04 -13.25
C ARG A 164 -27.91 0.76 -12.36
N VAL A 165 -26.68 0.75 -12.78
CA VAL A 165 -25.55 1.44 -12.11
C VAL A 165 -25.04 2.58 -12.97
N ILE A 166 -24.47 3.60 -12.32
CA ILE A 166 -23.76 4.67 -12.97
C ILE A 166 -22.27 4.35 -12.79
N VAL A 167 -21.54 4.28 -13.92
CA VAL A 167 -20.09 4.05 -13.91
C VAL A 167 -19.41 5.35 -14.30
N ASP A 168 -18.46 5.79 -13.48
CA ASP A 168 -17.63 6.97 -13.74
C ASP A 168 -16.16 6.66 -13.43
N THR A 169 -15.27 7.49 -13.97
CA THR A 169 -13.83 7.36 -13.73
C THR A 169 -13.27 8.58 -13.01
N THR A 170 -12.43 8.30 -12.05
CA THR A 170 -11.72 9.34 -11.32
C THR A 170 -10.23 9.00 -11.20
N VAL A 171 -9.46 9.92 -10.64
CA VAL A 171 -8.05 9.70 -10.32
C VAL A 171 -7.90 9.57 -8.83
N GLN A 172 -7.42 8.41 -8.39
CA GLN A 172 -6.92 8.27 -7.03
C GLN A 172 -5.53 8.89 -6.97
N GLU A 173 -5.46 10.12 -6.50
CA GLU A 173 -4.19 10.82 -6.36
C GLU A 173 -3.27 10.10 -5.37
N LYS A 174 -1.99 10.03 -5.71
CA LYS A 174 -0.95 9.52 -4.81
C LYS A 174 -0.22 10.69 -4.16
N ALA A 175 0.14 10.53 -2.89
CA ALA A 175 0.93 11.51 -2.14
C ALA A 175 2.38 11.53 -2.65
N ILE A 176 2.60 12.10 -3.82
CA ILE A 176 3.90 12.28 -4.43
C ILE A 176 4.28 13.76 -4.54
N ALA A 177 5.55 14.06 -4.39
CA ALA A 177 6.04 15.40 -4.70
C ALA A 177 5.95 15.65 -6.22
N HIS A 178 5.56 16.87 -6.62
CA HIS A 178 5.45 17.22 -8.04
C HIS A 178 6.68 16.75 -8.84
N PRO A 179 6.49 15.93 -9.88
CA PRO A 179 7.58 15.27 -10.59
C PRO A 179 8.32 16.24 -11.51
N VAL A 180 9.51 16.62 -11.11
CA VAL A 180 10.46 17.36 -11.96
C VAL A 180 11.69 16.51 -12.23
N ASP A 181 12.20 16.53 -13.46
CA ASP A 181 13.32 15.68 -13.90
C ASP A 181 14.52 15.72 -12.93
N SER A 182 14.93 16.92 -12.51
CA SER A 182 16.08 17.06 -11.60
C SER A 182 15.85 16.38 -10.24
N ARG A 183 14.65 16.44 -9.70
CA ARG A 183 14.29 15.76 -8.44
C ARG A 183 14.28 14.25 -8.62
N LEU A 184 13.67 13.75 -9.68
CA LEU A 184 13.62 12.32 -9.98
C LEU A 184 15.02 11.73 -10.17
N LEU A 185 15.90 12.42 -10.91
CA LEU A 185 17.30 12.01 -11.12
C LEU A 185 18.09 11.95 -9.80
N GLU A 186 17.91 12.93 -8.91
CA GLU A 186 18.60 12.92 -7.62
C GLU A 186 18.04 11.82 -6.68
N ILE A 187 16.73 11.60 -6.67
CA ILE A 187 16.13 10.48 -5.91
C ILE A 187 16.65 9.15 -6.47
N ALA A 188 16.71 8.97 -7.79
CA ALA A 188 17.26 7.78 -8.42
C ALA A 188 18.73 7.55 -8.02
N ARG A 189 19.56 8.59 -8.07
CA ARG A 189 20.95 8.53 -7.61
C ARG A 189 21.05 8.02 -6.17
N ARG A 190 20.27 8.61 -5.26
CA ARG A 190 20.28 8.22 -3.84
C ARG A 190 19.84 6.78 -3.62
N LYS A 191 18.78 6.34 -4.32
CA LYS A 191 18.24 4.98 -4.21
C LYS A 191 19.22 3.93 -4.76
N VAL A 192 19.85 4.20 -5.92
CA VAL A 192 20.88 3.31 -6.49
C VAL A 192 22.06 3.18 -5.54
N VAL A 193 22.57 4.29 -5.01
CA VAL A 193 23.71 4.26 -4.04
C VAL A 193 23.33 3.48 -2.78
N ALA A 194 22.15 3.72 -2.22
CA ALA A 194 21.69 3.02 -1.02
C ALA A 194 21.47 1.52 -1.27
N ALA A 195 20.93 1.14 -2.41
CA ALA A 195 20.73 -0.25 -2.77
C ALA A 195 22.05 -0.97 -3.02
N ALA A 196 23.00 -0.35 -3.75
CA ALA A 196 24.34 -0.88 -3.93
C ALA A 196 25.05 -1.13 -2.60
N LYS A 197 24.98 -0.17 -1.67
CA LYS A 197 25.55 -0.33 -0.32
C LYS A 197 24.95 -1.53 0.43
N ARG A 198 23.65 -1.77 0.33
CA ARG A 198 22.97 -2.93 0.97
C ARG A 198 23.43 -4.27 0.37
N CYS A 199 23.84 -4.27 -0.90
CA CYS A 199 24.43 -5.44 -1.56
C CYS A 199 25.93 -5.59 -1.31
N GLY A 200 26.55 -4.79 -0.42
CA GLY A 200 27.99 -4.81 -0.22
C GLY A 200 28.80 -4.21 -1.37
N ILE A 201 28.16 -3.59 -2.36
CA ILE A 201 28.85 -3.02 -3.53
C ILE A 201 29.38 -1.63 -3.18
N ALA A 202 30.69 -1.51 -3.05
CA ALA A 202 31.40 -0.25 -2.86
C ALA A 202 31.51 0.50 -4.21
N LEU A 203 30.78 1.60 -4.37
CA LEU A 203 30.89 2.47 -5.54
C LEU A 203 32.09 3.41 -5.39
N LYS A 204 32.85 3.64 -6.49
CA LYS A 204 34.02 4.55 -6.49
C LYS A 204 33.66 5.96 -6.03
N GLN A 205 32.50 6.46 -6.47
CA GLN A 205 31.98 7.77 -6.10
C GLN A 205 30.44 7.69 -5.94
N THR A 206 29.91 8.32 -4.90
CA THR A 206 28.46 8.40 -4.66
C THR A 206 27.85 9.70 -5.19
N PHE A 207 28.67 10.70 -5.53
CA PHE A 207 28.27 12.04 -5.97
C PHE A 207 27.28 12.75 -5.03
N ALA A 208 27.33 12.48 -3.73
CA ALA A 208 26.34 12.95 -2.77
C ALA A 208 26.27 14.48 -2.67
N GLY A 209 27.43 15.15 -2.53
CA GLY A 209 27.53 16.61 -2.48
C GLY A 209 27.15 17.26 -3.81
N VAL A 210 27.70 16.73 -4.90
CA VAL A 210 27.42 17.21 -6.27
C VAL A 210 25.96 17.09 -6.62
N GLY A 211 25.31 15.96 -6.28
CA GLY A 211 23.88 15.72 -6.55
C GLY A 211 22.98 16.75 -5.87
N LYS A 212 23.21 17.03 -4.57
CA LYS A 212 22.48 18.07 -3.83
C LYS A 212 22.66 19.47 -4.45
N THR A 213 23.90 19.82 -4.84
CA THR A 213 24.21 21.11 -5.46
C THR A 213 23.50 21.25 -6.79
N LEU A 214 23.56 20.23 -7.66
CA LEU A 214 22.88 20.25 -8.96
C LEU A 214 21.35 20.35 -8.82
N GLN A 215 20.75 19.66 -7.85
CA GLN A 215 19.32 19.76 -7.57
C GLN A 215 18.93 21.19 -7.17
N ARG A 216 19.71 21.83 -6.28
CA ARG A 216 19.46 23.23 -5.87
C ARG A 216 19.61 24.19 -7.06
N GLN A 217 20.67 24.06 -7.85
CA GLN A 217 20.88 24.87 -9.04
C GLN A 217 19.75 24.72 -10.05
N ALA A 218 19.26 23.47 -10.27
CA ALA A 218 18.14 23.23 -11.17
C ALA A 218 16.88 23.97 -10.71
N GLY A 219 16.58 23.97 -9.40
CA GLY A 219 15.46 24.73 -8.83
C GLY A 219 15.59 26.23 -9.06
N GLY A 220 16.77 26.80 -8.76
CA GLY A 220 17.06 28.22 -8.99
C GLY A 220 16.94 28.63 -10.47
N TYR A 221 17.50 27.84 -11.38
CA TYR A 221 17.41 28.12 -12.82
C TYR A 221 15.99 27.95 -13.38
N ALA A 222 15.22 27.02 -12.85
CA ALA A 222 13.80 26.86 -13.22
C ALA A 222 13.00 28.09 -12.79
N HIS A 223 13.15 28.54 -11.56
CA HIS A 223 12.49 29.72 -11.03
C HIS A 223 12.88 30.99 -11.81
N ALA A 224 14.16 31.17 -12.10
CA ALA A 224 14.67 32.29 -12.91
C ALA A 224 14.43 32.15 -14.42
N LYS A 225 13.67 31.14 -14.87
CA LYS A 225 13.37 30.83 -16.28
C LYS A 225 14.63 30.67 -17.17
N GLN A 226 15.79 30.34 -16.57
CA GLN A 226 17.06 30.14 -17.28
C GLN A 226 17.17 28.71 -17.87
N PHE A 227 16.31 28.37 -18.82
CA PHE A 227 16.15 27.00 -19.34
C PHE A 227 17.40 26.41 -20.00
N LYS A 228 18.29 27.22 -20.59
CA LYS A 228 19.57 26.74 -21.16
C LYS A 228 20.49 26.20 -20.05
N ARG A 229 20.59 26.91 -18.92
CA ARG A 229 21.39 26.49 -17.75
C ARG A 229 20.74 25.26 -17.08
N LEU A 230 19.43 25.27 -16.90
CA LEU A 230 18.68 24.13 -16.37
C LEU A 230 18.95 22.84 -17.17
N ARG A 231 18.90 22.90 -18.50
CA ARG A 231 19.18 21.74 -19.36
C ARG A 231 20.61 21.20 -19.17
N ARG A 232 21.61 22.07 -18.99
CA ARG A 232 23.01 21.65 -18.70
C ARG A 232 23.09 20.90 -17.37
N VAL A 233 22.43 21.38 -16.32
CA VAL A 233 22.40 20.74 -15.00
C VAL A 233 21.73 19.38 -15.09
N VAL A 234 20.56 19.28 -15.69
CA VAL A 234 19.83 18.01 -15.88
C VAL A 234 20.68 17.01 -16.68
N LYS A 235 21.35 17.47 -17.76
CA LYS A 235 22.28 16.64 -18.55
C LYS A 235 23.40 16.07 -17.65
N ARG A 236 23.99 16.91 -16.78
CA ARG A 236 25.02 16.46 -15.84
C ARG A 236 24.49 15.42 -14.85
N GLN A 237 23.28 15.62 -14.30
CA GLN A 237 22.65 14.64 -13.42
C GLN A 237 22.40 13.30 -14.14
N ARG A 238 21.94 13.31 -15.39
CA ARG A 238 21.80 12.10 -16.23
C ARG A 238 23.11 11.38 -16.45
N THR A 239 24.20 12.12 -16.67
CA THR A 239 25.56 11.57 -16.83
C THR A 239 26.01 10.87 -15.54
N ILE A 240 25.87 11.53 -14.40
CA ILE A 240 26.22 10.97 -13.08
C ILE A 240 25.43 9.69 -12.81
N LEU A 241 24.12 9.72 -13.02
CA LEU A 241 23.28 8.55 -12.82
C LEU A 241 23.70 7.39 -13.72
N GLY A 242 24.02 7.66 -15.00
CA GLY A 242 24.53 6.66 -15.92
C GLY A 242 25.87 6.04 -15.51
N ILE A 243 26.77 6.83 -14.91
CA ILE A 243 28.04 6.31 -14.34
C ILE A 243 27.74 5.31 -13.23
N LEU A 244 26.88 5.69 -12.28
CA LEU A 244 26.51 4.85 -11.14
C LEU A 244 25.81 3.55 -11.56
N ILE A 245 24.88 3.63 -12.52
CA ILE A 245 24.17 2.45 -13.04
C ILE A 245 25.18 1.48 -13.69
N ARG A 246 26.07 1.95 -14.55
CA ARG A 246 27.07 1.09 -15.21
C ARG A 246 28.04 0.48 -14.22
N GLU A 247 28.49 1.25 -13.23
CA GLU A 247 29.39 0.72 -12.21
C GLU A 247 28.71 -0.32 -11.33
N ALA A 248 27.46 -0.06 -10.88
CA ALA A 248 26.71 -1.00 -10.07
C ALA A 248 26.43 -2.31 -10.82
N ARG A 249 26.01 -2.24 -12.09
CA ARG A 249 25.77 -3.45 -12.93
C ARG A 249 27.03 -4.29 -13.10
N ARG A 250 28.17 -3.64 -13.39
CA ARG A 250 29.44 -4.33 -13.56
C ARG A 250 29.88 -5.07 -12.29
N LYS A 251 29.77 -4.43 -11.12
CA LYS A 251 30.12 -5.01 -9.83
C LYS A 251 29.12 -6.07 -9.36
N MET A 252 27.87 -5.93 -9.73
CA MET A 252 26.82 -6.90 -9.44
C MET A 252 27.12 -8.26 -10.13
N ALA A 253 27.63 -8.23 -11.35
CA ALA A 253 27.98 -9.44 -12.09
C ALA A 253 29.12 -10.28 -11.45
N SER A 254 29.91 -9.67 -10.54
CA SER A 254 31.05 -10.32 -9.86
C SER A 254 30.75 -10.75 -8.42
N THR A 255 29.52 -10.63 -7.94
CA THR A 255 29.14 -10.89 -6.54
C THR A 255 27.90 -11.78 -6.49
N THR A 256 27.92 -12.89 -5.75
CA THR A 256 26.89 -13.95 -5.81
C THR A 256 26.06 -14.15 -4.52
N ASP A 257 26.31 -13.41 -3.42
CA ASP A 257 25.91 -13.90 -2.09
C ASP A 257 24.51 -13.53 -1.57
N ASN A 258 23.69 -12.68 -2.22
CA ASN A 258 22.38 -12.30 -1.67
C ASN A 258 21.32 -12.01 -2.74
N ALA A 259 20.59 -13.02 -3.15
CA ALA A 259 19.59 -12.94 -4.21
C ALA A 259 18.49 -11.87 -3.96
N LEU A 260 18.00 -11.69 -2.72
CA LEU A 260 16.97 -10.71 -2.40
C LEU A 260 17.48 -9.27 -2.52
N ALA A 261 18.68 -9.00 -2.01
CA ALA A 261 19.30 -7.68 -2.11
C ALA A 261 19.62 -7.34 -3.57
N PHE A 262 20.06 -8.32 -4.37
CA PHE A 262 20.31 -8.16 -5.80
C PHE A 262 19.04 -7.87 -6.59
N ASN A 263 17.94 -8.56 -6.32
CA ASN A 263 16.65 -8.28 -6.96
C ASN A 263 16.18 -6.84 -6.64
N ALA A 264 16.31 -6.41 -5.39
CA ALA A 264 16.00 -5.04 -5.00
C ALA A 264 16.89 -4.01 -5.72
N LEU A 265 18.20 -4.28 -5.83
CA LEU A 265 19.12 -3.41 -6.56
C LEU A 265 18.75 -3.35 -8.05
N ASN A 266 18.49 -4.49 -8.69
CA ASN A 266 18.10 -4.53 -10.10
C ASN A 266 16.85 -3.70 -10.36
N THR A 267 15.82 -3.83 -9.52
CA THR A 267 14.61 -3.00 -9.60
C THR A 267 14.92 -1.50 -9.57
N TRP A 268 15.83 -1.07 -8.68
CA TRP A 268 16.24 0.34 -8.63
C TRP A 268 17.06 0.77 -9.84
N LEU A 269 17.92 -0.11 -10.39
CA LEU A 269 18.69 0.17 -11.60
C LEU A 269 17.79 0.34 -12.82
N GLU A 270 16.77 -0.51 -12.97
CA GLU A 270 15.79 -0.42 -14.05
C GLU A 270 14.97 0.88 -13.97
N ARG A 271 14.45 1.22 -12.79
CA ARG A 271 13.71 2.47 -12.57
C ARG A 271 14.61 3.69 -12.79
N ALA A 272 15.86 3.64 -12.33
CA ALA A 272 16.84 4.73 -12.51
C ALA A 272 17.18 4.91 -14.01
N GLU A 273 17.36 3.82 -14.75
CA GLU A 273 17.63 3.88 -16.19
C GLU A 273 16.44 4.48 -16.93
N ARG A 274 15.21 4.08 -16.59
CA ARG A 274 13.99 4.65 -17.17
C ARG A 274 13.91 6.17 -16.93
N VAL A 275 14.14 6.65 -15.69
CA VAL A 275 14.19 8.10 -15.39
C VAL A 275 15.32 8.81 -16.13
N ARG A 276 16.49 8.17 -16.30
CA ARG A 276 17.65 8.74 -16.99
C ARG A 276 17.39 8.97 -18.48
N THR A 277 16.68 8.04 -19.11
CA THR A 277 16.45 8.04 -20.57
C THR A 277 15.18 8.73 -21.00
N GLN A 278 14.15 8.79 -20.12
CA GLN A 278 12.85 9.34 -20.50
C GLN A 278 12.93 10.78 -21.01
N GLN A 279 12.11 11.08 -22.02
CA GLN A 279 11.98 12.38 -22.67
C GLN A 279 10.64 13.04 -22.35
N ARG A 280 10.50 14.33 -22.67
CA ARG A 280 9.30 15.11 -22.37
C ARG A 280 8.02 14.53 -23.02
N LYS A 281 8.12 13.99 -24.23
CA LYS A 281 6.97 13.50 -25.02
C LYS A 281 6.73 12.00 -24.89
N ASP A 282 7.56 11.27 -24.13
CA ASP A 282 7.38 9.83 -23.99
C ASP A 282 6.06 9.51 -23.31
N LYS A 283 5.40 8.47 -23.82
CA LYS A 283 4.32 7.78 -23.13
C LYS A 283 4.93 6.93 -22.03
N ASN A 284 4.21 6.58 -21.01
CA ASN A 284 4.66 5.69 -19.91
C ASN A 284 5.89 6.22 -19.13
N LYS A 285 5.98 7.51 -18.87
CA LYS A 285 7.03 8.08 -18.03
C LYS A 285 6.89 7.63 -16.58
N LEU A 286 8.02 7.58 -15.89
CA LEU A 286 8.02 7.35 -14.46
C LEU A 286 7.93 8.70 -13.73
N TYR A 287 6.86 8.91 -13.00
CA TYR A 287 6.60 10.15 -12.24
C TYR A 287 7.01 10.04 -10.78
N ALA A 288 7.07 8.81 -10.22
CA ALA A 288 7.57 8.54 -8.88
C ALA A 288 8.33 7.21 -8.85
N LEU A 289 9.55 7.22 -8.28
CA LEU A 289 10.36 5.98 -8.22
C LEU A 289 9.80 4.94 -7.23
N HIS A 290 9.11 5.38 -6.18
CA HIS A 290 8.53 4.48 -5.17
C HIS A 290 7.13 3.99 -5.56
N ALA A 291 6.45 4.68 -6.46
CA ALA A 291 5.12 4.37 -6.96
C ALA A 291 5.13 4.39 -8.50
N PRO A 292 5.67 3.34 -9.15
CA PRO A 292 5.84 3.30 -10.61
C PRO A 292 4.51 3.24 -11.39
N GLU A 293 3.42 2.92 -10.72
CA GLU A 293 2.05 2.89 -11.24
C GLU A 293 1.43 4.28 -11.43
N VAL A 294 2.08 5.33 -10.90
CA VAL A 294 1.54 6.69 -11.00
C VAL A 294 1.62 7.21 -12.42
N GLU A 295 0.48 7.64 -12.94
CA GLU A 295 0.32 8.28 -14.23
C GLU A 295 0.04 9.78 -14.10
N CYS A 296 0.29 10.53 -15.17
CA CYS A 296 -0.09 11.94 -15.30
C CYS A 296 -1.40 12.00 -16.08
N ILE A 297 -2.50 12.25 -15.40
CA ILE A 297 -3.84 12.22 -15.99
C ILE A 297 -4.35 13.64 -16.17
N GLY A 298 -4.67 14.00 -17.42
CA GLY A 298 -5.26 15.29 -17.75
C GLY A 298 -6.75 15.32 -17.37
N LYS A 299 -7.16 16.33 -16.61
CA LYS A 299 -8.56 16.50 -16.17
C LYS A 299 -9.26 17.69 -16.83
N GLY A 300 -8.57 18.46 -17.68
CA GLY A 300 -9.14 19.65 -18.32
C GLY A 300 -9.52 20.79 -17.36
N LYS A 301 -9.19 20.70 -16.07
CA LYS A 301 -9.47 21.73 -15.07
C LYS A 301 -8.51 22.90 -15.20
N ALA A 302 -9.01 24.13 -15.26
CA ALA A 302 -8.19 25.34 -15.47
C ALA A 302 -7.11 25.53 -14.38
N ARG A 303 -7.42 25.26 -13.11
CA ARG A 303 -6.48 25.45 -11.98
C ARG A 303 -5.56 24.26 -11.73
N LYS A 304 -5.99 23.04 -12.07
CA LYS A 304 -5.26 21.80 -11.84
C LYS A 304 -5.40 20.92 -13.09
N PRO A 305 -4.68 21.21 -14.16
CA PRO A 305 -4.84 20.52 -15.44
C PRO A 305 -4.39 19.05 -15.40
N TYR A 306 -3.49 18.70 -14.47
CA TYR A 306 -2.94 17.36 -14.34
C TYR A 306 -3.06 16.85 -12.90
N GLU A 307 -3.47 15.61 -12.77
CA GLU A 307 -3.49 14.86 -11.51
C GLU A 307 -2.52 13.67 -11.63
N PHE A 308 -1.77 13.40 -10.55
CA PHE A 308 -0.79 12.31 -10.51
C PHE A 308 -1.30 11.20 -9.61
N GLY A 309 -1.65 10.09 -10.22
CA GLY A 309 -2.25 8.97 -9.51
C GLY A 309 -2.53 7.78 -10.39
N VAL A 310 -3.48 6.98 -9.97
CA VAL A 310 -3.97 5.80 -10.70
C VAL A 310 -5.41 6.07 -11.12
N LYS A 311 -5.78 5.68 -12.33
CA LYS A 311 -7.17 5.75 -12.77
C LYS A 311 -8.00 4.74 -12.00
N VAL A 312 -9.12 5.17 -11.46
CA VAL A 312 -10.10 4.34 -10.77
C VAL A 312 -11.44 4.48 -11.48
N SER A 313 -12.08 3.36 -11.76
CA SER A 313 -13.48 3.30 -12.13
C SER A 313 -14.31 2.98 -10.91
N VAL A 314 -15.42 3.66 -10.74
CA VAL A 314 -16.38 3.45 -9.66
C VAL A 314 -17.76 3.18 -10.25
N ALA A 315 -18.49 2.22 -9.67
CA ALA A 315 -19.86 1.96 -9.99
C ALA A 315 -20.73 2.28 -8.79
N VAL A 316 -21.76 3.09 -8.97
CA VAL A 316 -22.69 3.49 -7.91
C VAL A 316 -24.12 3.18 -8.29
N THR A 317 -24.98 2.96 -7.29
CA THR A 317 -26.42 2.77 -7.52
C THR A 317 -27.03 4.05 -8.07
N HIS A 318 -28.00 3.90 -8.98
CA HIS A 318 -28.62 5.03 -9.67
C HIS A 318 -29.41 5.99 -8.75
N LYS A 319 -30.06 5.44 -7.72
CA LYS A 319 -30.93 6.24 -6.84
C LYS A 319 -30.20 6.81 -5.65
N GLN A 320 -29.48 5.99 -4.88
CA GLN A 320 -28.83 6.38 -3.63
C GLN A 320 -27.39 6.82 -3.82
N GLY A 321 -26.75 6.52 -4.97
CA GLY A 321 -25.35 6.83 -5.20
C GLY A 321 -24.39 6.01 -4.33
N LEU A 322 -24.84 4.86 -3.81
CA LEU A 322 -24.01 3.99 -2.99
C LEU A 322 -23.01 3.20 -3.85
N LEU A 323 -21.76 3.10 -3.39
CA LEU A 323 -20.68 2.44 -4.11
C LEU A 323 -20.91 0.93 -4.13
N VAL A 324 -21.00 0.35 -5.33
CA VAL A 324 -21.22 -1.07 -5.58
C VAL A 324 -20.15 -1.70 -6.48
N GLY A 325 -19.11 -0.94 -6.82
CA GLY A 325 -17.97 -1.42 -7.56
C GLY A 325 -16.86 -0.36 -7.54
N ALA A 326 -15.61 -0.80 -7.38
CA ALA A 326 -14.43 0.06 -7.46
C ALA A 326 -13.23 -0.75 -7.97
N ARG A 327 -12.61 -0.30 -9.05
CA ARG A 327 -11.45 -0.98 -9.64
C ARG A 327 -10.40 0.02 -10.11
N SER A 328 -9.14 -0.28 -9.83
CA SER A 328 -8.00 0.51 -10.28
C SER A 328 -7.43 -0.02 -11.60
N PHE A 329 -6.95 0.90 -12.45
CA PHE A 329 -6.39 0.56 -13.76
C PHE A 329 -5.04 1.26 -13.95
N THR A 330 -4.03 0.49 -14.29
CA THR A 330 -2.70 1.00 -14.61
C THR A 330 -2.62 1.54 -16.04
N GLY A 331 -1.75 2.51 -16.31
CA GLY A 331 -1.47 2.99 -17.66
C GLY A 331 -2.50 3.95 -18.26
N ASN A 332 -3.43 4.48 -17.46
CA ASN A 332 -4.47 5.44 -17.88
C ASN A 332 -5.24 5.01 -19.14
N PRO A 333 -5.87 3.82 -19.19
CA PRO A 333 -6.62 3.37 -20.35
C PRO A 333 -7.82 4.27 -20.66
N TYR A 334 -8.31 4.22 -21.91
CA TYR A 334 -9.54 4.91 -22.30
C TYR A 334 -10.75 4.34 -21.53
N ASP A 335 -11.69 5.19 -21.13
CA ASP A 335 -12.80 4.83 -20.24
C ASP A 335 -13.68 3.71 -20.82
N GLY A 336 -13.92 3.70 -22.12
CA GLY A 336 -14.67 2.64 -22.78
C GLY A 336 -14.03 1.26 -22.70
N HIS A 337 -12.69 1.18 -22.62
CA HIS A 337 -11.97 -0.10 -22.54
C HIS A 337 -12.06 -0.75 -21.15
N ILE A 338 -12.33 0.04 -20.12
CA ILE A 338 -12.40 -0.45 -18.73
C ILE A 338 -13.83 -0.73 -18.26
N LEU A 339 -14.83 -0.30 -19.03
CA LEU A 339 -16.24 -0.44 -18.66
C LEU A 339 -16.65 -1.91 -18.47
N SER A 340 -16.24 -2.79 -19.38
CA SER A 340 -16.54 -4.23 -19.28
C SER A 340 -16.00 -4.84 -17.99
N ALA A 341 -14.74 -4.55 -17.66
CA ALA A 341 -14.11 -5.06 -16.44
C ALA A 341 -14.78 -4.50 -15.16
N GLN A 342 -15.23 -3.25 -15.19
CA GLN A 342 -15.97 -2.65 -14.08
C GLN A 342 -17.35 -3.26 -13.91
N MET A 343 -18.07 -3.51 -15.00
CA MET A 343 -19.38 -4.15 -14.98
C MET A 343 -19.29 -5.60 -14.50
N GLU A 344 -18.27 -6.34 -14.91
CA GLU A 344 -18.00 -7.69 -14.43
C GLU A 344 -17.85 -7.73 -12.91
N GLN A 345 -17.02 -6.86 -12.33
CA GLN A 345 -16.83 -6.76 -10.88
C GLN A 345 -18.17 -6.45 -10.18
N SER A 346 -18.92 -5.46 -10.66
CA SER A 346 -20.20 -5.08 -10.07
C SER A 346 -21.21 -6.23 -10.13
N THR A 347 -21.20 -7.04 -11.20
CA THR A 347 -22.03 -8.22 -11.34
C THR A 347 -21.65 -9.32 -10.35
N ILE A 348 -20.33 -9.57 -10.17
CA ILE A 348 -19.84 -10.54 -9.19
C ILE A 348 -20.25 -10.13 -7.77
N LEU A 349 -20.10 -8.85 -7.42
CA LEU A 349 -20.52 -8.33 -6.13
C LEU A 349 -22.04 -8.46 -5.92
N ALA A 350 -22.84 -8.17 -6.94
CA ALA A 350 -24.30 -8.34 -6.90
C ALA A 350 -24.71 -9.81 -6.78
N SER A 351 -24.06 -10.74 -7.46
CA SER A 351 -24.38 -12.18 -7.41
C SER A 351 -24.07 -12.80 -6.05
N LYS A 352 -22.94 -12.41 -5.43
CA LYS A 352 -22.61 -12.82 -4.07
C LYS A 352 -23.66 -12.35 -3.03
N THR A 353 -24.48 -11.33 -3.33
CA THR A 353 -25.58 -10.89 -2.44
C THR A 353 -26.86 -11.73 -2.61
N SER A 354 -26.88 -12.67 -3.53
CA SER A 354 -28.09 -13.49 -3.83
C SER A 354 -28.06 -14.87 -3.18
N THR A 355 -26.92 -15.25 -2.59
CA THR A 355 -26.73 -16.46 -1.78
C THR A 355 -26.70 -16.13 -0.30
#